data_352c0bb86d675c03f1fddb2a39dbda08
#
_entry.id   352c0bb86d675c03f1fddb2a39dbda08
#
_cell.length_a   1.000
_cell.length_b   1.000
_cell.length_c   1.000
_cell.angle_alpha   90.00
_cell.angle_beta   90.00
_cell.angle_gamma   90.00
#
_symmetry.space_group_name_H-M   'P 1'
#
loop_
_entity.id
_entity.type
_entity.pdbx_description
1 polymer ?
#
loop_
_entity_poly.entity_id
_entity_poly.type
_entity_poly.pdbx_seq_one_letter_code
_entity_poly.pdbx_strand_id
1 'polypeptide(L)' 'MNILEAILKINPNAEASTIDNDINQITWHNGTTPIPKADI' A
#
# COMPACT_ATOMS: atom_id res chain seq x y z
N MET A 1 -3.03 12.56 3.41
CA MET A 1 -3.15 11.54 2.35
C MET A 1 -3.44 10.18 2.99
N ASN A 2 -4.29 9.38 2.37
CA ASN A 2 -4.50 8.01 2.82
C ASN A 2 -3.65 7.07 1.97
N ILE A 3 -2.70 6.40 2.59
CA ILE A 3 -1.73 5.54 1.90
C ILE A 3 -2.44 4.36 1.21
N LEU A 4 -3.40 3.75 1.85
CA LEU A 4 -4.13 2.62 1.26
C LEU A 4 -4.93 3.05 0.03
N GLU A 5 -5.52 4.25 0.04
CA GLU A 5 -6.20 4.77 -1.13
C GLU A 5 -5.24 5.01 -2.29
N ALA A 6 -4.04 5.53 -1.99
CA ALA A 6 -3.02 5.71 -3.01
C ALA A 6 -2.58 4.37 -3.62
N ILE A 7 -2.40 3.36 -2.78
CA ILE A 7 -2.05 2.02 -3.24
C ILE A 7 -3.14 1.46 -4.16
N LEU A 8 -4.39 1.60 -3.79
CA LEU A 8 -5.51 1.09 -4.58
C LEU A 8 -5.69 1.83 -5.91
N LYS A 9 -5.28 3.09 -6.00
CA LYS A 9 -5.28 3.82 -7.26
C LYS A 9 -4.23 3.27 -8.22
N ILE A 10 -3.09 2.83 -7.70
CA ILE A 10 -2.01 2.25 -8.50
C ILE A 10 -2.36 0.81 -8.90
N ASN A 11 -2.85 0.03 -7.95
CA ASN A 11 -3.25 -1.36 -8.18
C ASN A 11 -4.56 -1.65 -7.46
N PRO A 12 -5.70 -1.63 -8.16
CA PRO A 12 -7.00 -1.89 -7.53
C PRO A 12 -7.14 -3.26 -6.88
N ASN A 13 -6.30 -4.21 -7.25
CA ASN A 13 -6.32 -5.55 -6.70
C ASN A 13 -5.33 -5.73 -5.55
N ALA A 14 -4.64 -4.68 -5.14
CA ALA A 14 -3.68 -4.76 -4.05
C ALA A 14 -4.36 -5.08 -2.72
N GLU A 15 -3.70 -5.92 -1.93
CA GLU A 15 -4.12 -6.23 -0.58
C GLU A 15 -2.99 -5.86 0.37
N ALA A 16 -3.22 -4.85 1.19
CA ALA A 16 -2.22 -4.33 2.10
C ALA A 16 -2.87 -3.72 3.32
N SER A 17 -2.09 -3.61 4.39
CA SER A 17 -2.50 -2.89 5.59
C SER A 17 -1.36 -2.00 6.06
N THR A 18 -1.70 -0.98 6.83
CA THR A 18 -0.70 -0.06 7.37
C THR A 18 -1.06 0.29 8.81
N ILE A 19 -0.06 0.73 9.58
CA ILE A 19 -0.23 1.20 10.94
C ILE A 19 -0.05 2.72 10.93
N ASP A 20 -1.02 3.44 11.51
CA ASP A 20 -0.99 4.91 11.63
C ASP A 20 -0.79 5.64 10.30
N ASN A 21 -1.23 5.03 9.20
CA ASN A 21 -1.05 5.61 7.87
C ASN A 21 0.42 5.92 7.57
N ASP A 22 1.32 5.06 8.05
CA ASP A 22 2.76 5.24 7.92
C ASP A 22 3.29 4.40 6.75
N ILE A 23 3.88 5.07 5.77
CA ILE A 23 4.42 4.40 4.58
C ILE A 23 5.54 3.42 4.92
N ASN A 24 6.17 3.56 6.07
CA ASN A 24 7.22 2.65 6.53
C ASN A 24 6.68 1.42 7.25
N GLN A 25 5.37 1.33 7.45
CA GLN A 25 4.73 0.24 8.18
C GLN A 25 3.62 -0.39 7.37
N ILE A 26 3.91 -0.70 6.12
CA ILE A 26 2.97 -1.37 5.21
C ILE A 26 3.22 -2.87 5.22
N THR A 27 2.15 -3.65 5.40
CA THR A 27 2.19 -5.10 5.25
C THR A 27 1.43 -5.49 3.99
N TRP A 28 2.10 -6.20 3.10
CA TRP A 28 1.50 -6.68 1.85
C TRP A 28 0.98 -8.10 2.03
N HIS A 29 -0.23 -8.38 1.53
CA HIS A 29 -0.92 -9.65 1.73
C HIS A 29 -1.21 -10.36 0.41
N ASN A 30 -1.40 -11.69 0.51
CA ASN A 30 -1.90 -12.53 -0.59
C ASN A 30 -1.09 -12.40 -1.88
N GLY A 31 0.23 -12.31 -1.77
CA GLY A 31 1.10 -12.27 -2.93
C GLY A 31 1.11 -10.94 -3.67
N THR A 32 0.53 -9.90 -3.08
CA THR A 32 0.57 -8.56 -3.68
C THR A 32 2.02 -8.10 -3.82
N THR A 33 2.41 -7.70 -5.03
CA THR A 33 3.74 -7.14 -5.26
C THR A 33 3.86 -5.79 -4.56
N PRO A 34 4.86 -5.62 -3.68
CA PRO A 34 5.06 -4.33 -3.00
C PRO A 34 5.26 -3.19 -3.99
N ILE A 35 4.57 -2.08 -3.74
CA ILE A 35 4.71 -0.88 -4.56
C ILE A 35 5.83 -0.02 -3.97
N PRO A 36 6.78 0.46 -4.80
CA PRO A 36 7.84 1.34 -4.30
C PRO A 36 7.26 2.58 -3.61
N LYS A 37 7.86 2.97 -2.50
CA LYS A 37 7.39 4.14 -1.73
C LYS A 37 7.33 5.40 -2.58
N ALA A 38 8.26 5.55 -3.53
CA ALA A 38 8.31 6.71 -4.40
C ALA A 38 7.08 6.81 -5.32
N ASP A 39 6.37 5.70 -5.52
CA ASP A 39 5.19 5.67 -6.39
C ASP A 39 3.89 5.93 -5.62
N ILE A 40 3.97 5.92 -4.30
CA ILE A 40 2.78 6.11 -3.45
C ILE A 40 2.55 7.60 -3.12
#